data_70e5827f41fe5d6af5bb6e4f1da86c64
#
_entry.id   70e5827f41fe5d6af5bb6e4f1da86c64
#
_cell.length_a   1.000
_cell.length_b   1.000
_cell.length_c   1.000
_cell.angle_alpha   90.00
_cell.angle_beta   90.00
_cell.angle_gamma   90.00
#
_symmetry.space_group_name_H-M   'P 1'
#
loop_
_entity.id
_entity.type
_entity.pdbx_description
1 polymer ?
#
loop_
_entity_poly.entity_id
_entity_poly.type
_entity_poly.pdbx_seq_one_letter_code
_entity_poly.pdbx_strand_id
1 'polypeptide(L)'
;GGILDPKYHFILDLKQPMLESGNADVVDKINVEAGWECTTCQACTEVCPVGNHVEKADEIRSFQVLAEGDVPQEYQKLLRNLQETGNTEGASSSELLKQLPAYTSDKELVLWLGCFAKHAMDPNFIGSVKNFTKILDSAGVTYGVLSNEQCSGDPANKLGDKLTYQLLMDQNVEELNKVKNVTTMCPHCVVNLQKEYSKYHEIKYEVKHHTQVISELLEQGKIDINPGSLEKVTYHDPCNLSRTLDEVSAPRNAIKAAAPEFFELEESGKETLCCGAGGALWWKKDSGEGRTHLLRAEQVIESKTDTVVTGCNFCYGMMNQGVGPLTPAGQEPIKVKDVADIVCLLYTSDAADDSL
;
A
#
# COMPACT_ATOMS: atom_id res chain seq x y z
N GLY A 1 11.56 1.52 -9.83
CA GLY A 1 12.17 2.11 -8.69
C GLY A 1 13.54 2.69 -8.97
N GLY A 2 13.95 3.69 -8.19
CA GLY A 2 15.16 4.47 -8.40
C GLY A 2 16.50 3.77 -8.18
N ILE A 3 16.53 2.48 -7.89
CA ILE A 3 17.77 1.75 -7.59
C ILE A 3 18.41 1.12 -8.81
N LEU A 4 17.63 0.79 -9.83
CA LEU A 4 18.14 0.14 -11.02
C LEU A 4 18.61 1.21 -12.01
N ASP A 5 19.90 1.20 -12.32
CA ASP A 5 20.41 1.88 -13.52
C ASP A 5 19.53 1.42 -14.71
N PRO A 6 18.94 2.34 -15.48
CA PRO A 6 18.07 1.99 -16.60
C PRO A 6 18.67 0.97 -17.58
N LYS A 7 20.00 0.92 -17.70
CA LYS A 7 20.70 -0.06 -18.54
C LYS A 7 20.60 -1.52 -18.04
N TYR A 8 20.27 -1.73 -16.77
CA TYR A 8 20.07 -3.05 -16.14
C TYR A 8 18.60 -3.39 -15.91
N HIS A 9 17.69 -2.61 -16.48
CA HIS A 9 16.28 -2.91 -16.36
C HIS A 9 15.96 -4.22 -17.09
N PHE A 10 15.37 -5.18 -16.38
CA PHE A 10 15.12 -6.54 -16.90
C PHE A 10 14.35 -6.56 -18.25
N ILE A 11 13.50 -5.56 -18.54
CA ILE A 11 12.83 -5.40 -19.85
C ILE A 11 13.84 -5.12 -20.96
N LEU A 12 14.94 -4.42 -20.68
CA LEU A 12 16.01 -4.18 -21.67
C LEU A 12 16.86 -5.43 -21.85
N ASP A 13 17.08 -6.20 -20.80
CA ASP A 13 17.80 -7.49 -20.86
C ASP A 13 17.05 -8.51 -21.71
N LEU A 14 15.72 -8.46 -21.77
CA LEU A 14 14.90 -9.28 -22.66
C LEU A 14 15.12 -8.98 -24.14
N LYS A 15 15.48 -7.76 -24.51
CA LYS A 15 15.61 -7.35 -25.90
C LYS A 15 16.74 -8.09 -26.62
N GLN A 16 17.90 -8.22 -26.00
CA GLN A 16 19.09 -8.82 -26.61
C GLN A 16 18.87 -10.31 -26.94
N PRO A 17 18.43 -11.17 -26.01
CA PRO A 17 18.14 -12.57 -26.28
C PRO A 17 17.05 -12.80 -27.34
N MET A 18 16.02 -11.96 -27.37
CA MET A 18 14.96 -12.05 -28.39
C MET A 18 15.48 -11.73 -29.81
N LEU A 19 16.45 -10.84 -29.92
CA LEU A 19 17.05 -10.48 -31.20
C LEU A 19 18.06 -11.52 -31.69
N GLU A 20 18.78 -12.20 -30.78
CA GLU A 20 19.90 -13.08 -31.09
C GLU A 20 19.51 -14.51 -31.43
N SER A 21 18.42 -15.03 -30.86
CA SER A 21 18.17 -16.47 -30.89
C SER A 21 16.76 -16.96 -31.22
N GLY A 22 15.79 -16.07 -31.38
CA GLY A 22 14.41 -16.46 -31.78
C GLY A 22 13.68 -17.47 -30.84
N ASN A 23 14.43 -18.27 -30.08
CA ASN A 23 13.98 -19.35 -29.21
C ASN A 23 14.89 -19.55 -27.96
N ALA A 24 15.60 -18.51 -27.54
CA ALA A 24 16.45 -18.65 -26.34
C ALA A 24 15.57 -18.79 -25.10
N ASP A 25 16.02 -19.62 -24.20
CA ASP A 25 15.53 -19.62 -22.83
C ASP A 25 15.86 -18.25 -22.23
N VAL A 26 14.83 -17.41 -22.19
CA VAL A 26 14.94 -15.99 -21.89
C VAL A 26 15.33 -15.81 -20.41
N VAL A 27 14.98 -16.78 -19.57
CA VAL A 27 15.22 -16.74 -18.11
C VAL A 27 16.71 -16.81 -17.80
N ASP A 28 17.48 -17.65 -18.51
CA ASP A 28 18.94 -17.81 -18.31
C ASP A 28 19.74 -16.53 -18.65
N LYS A 29 19.12 -15.59 -19.34
CA LYS A 29 19.78 -14.37 -19.85
C LYS A 29 19.30 -13.08 -19.18
N ILE A 30 18.29 -13.17 -18.33
CA ILE A 30 17.80 -12.03 -17.56
C ILE A 30 18.65 -11.89 -16.30
N ASN A 31 18.93 -10.65 -15.92
CA ASN A 31 19.41 -10.40 -14.57
C ASN A 31 18.29 -10.71 -13.56
N VAL A 32 18.30 -11.93 -13.03
CA VAL A 32 17.33 -12.47 -12.07
C VAL A 32 17.21 -11.56 -10.84
N GLU A 33 18.34 -11.04 -10.35
CA GLU A 33 18.39 -10.12 -9.21
C GLU A 33 17.60 -8.84 -9.50
N ALA A 34 17.70 -8.28 -10.71
CA ALA A 34 16.90 -7.13 -11.12
C ALA A 34 15.38 -7.42 -11.08
N GLY A 35 14.98 -8.65 -11.41
CA GLY A 35 13.60 -9.12 -11.26
C GLY A 35 13.13 -9.08 -9.80
N TRP A 36 13.98 -9.52 -8.85
CA TRP A 36 13.69 -9.52 -7.43
C TRP A 36 13.75 -8.12 -6.77
N GLU A 37 14.44 -7.16 -7.38
CA GLU A 37 14.47 -5.75 -6.94
C GLU A 37 13.29 -4.91 -7.47
N CYS A 38 12.46 -5.46 -8.35
CA CYS A 38 11.32 -4.75 -8.89
C CYS A 38 10.24 -4.52 -7.82
N THR A 39 9.89 -3.25 -7.57
CA THR A 39 8.83 -2.86 -6.65
C THR A 39 7.42 -3.02 -7.22
N THR A 40 7.28 -3.46 -8.45
CA THR A 40 5.99 -3.54 -9.18
C THR A 40 5.17 -2.24 -9.14
N CYS A 41 5.82 -1.09 -9.07
CA CYS A 41 5.18 0.23 -8.92
C CYS A 41 4.55 0.78 -10.20
N GLN A 42 4.69 0.09 -11.33
CA GLN A 42 4.15 0.45 -12.65
C GLN A 42 4.63 1.79 -13.25
N ALA A 43 5.66 2.44 -12.69
CA ALA A 43 6.18 3.67 -13.28
C ALA A 43 6.67 3.48 -14.72
N CYS A 44 7.31 2.34 -15.02
CA CYS A 44 7.75 2.01 -16.39
C CYS A 44 6.57 1.78 -17.35
N THR A 45 5.44 1.26 -16.87
CA THR A 45 4.20 1.13 -17.65
C THR A 45 3.59 2.49 -17.95
N GLU A 46 3.53 3.37 -16.93
CA GLU A 46 2.95 4.71 -17.05
C GLU A 46 3.69 5.57 -18.08
N VAL A 47 5.01 5.53 -18.09
CA VAL A 47 5.83 6.33 -19.03
C VAL A 47 6.05 5.66 -20.38
N CYS A 48 5.62 4.42 -20.57
CA CYS A 48 5.89 3.66 -21.78
C CYS A 48 4.90 4.01 -22.89
N PRO A 49 5.35 4.61 -24.03
CA PRO A 49 4.45 5.00 -25.11
C PRO A 49 3.81 3.81 -25.84
N VAL A 50 4.34 2.59 -25.64
CA VAL A 50 3.84 1.35 -26.26
C VAL A 50 3.18 0.42 -25.24
N GLY A 51 2.98 0.86 -23.99
CA GLY A 51 2.23 0.13 -22.98
C GLY A 51 2.88 -1.18 -22.53
N ASN A 52 4.22 -1.22 -22.39
CA ASN A 52 4.88 -2.39 -21.80
C ASN A 52 4.46 -2.58 -20.34
N HIS A 53 3.85 -3.70 -20.04
CA HIS A 53 3.36 -4.02 -18.71
C HIS A 53 4.43 -4.66 -17.82
N VAL A 54 4.49 -4.22 -16.58
CA VAL A 54 5.40 -4.74 -15.52
C VAL A 54 4.98 -6.13 -15.04
N GLU A 55 3.80 -6.59 -15.41
CA GLU A 55 3.28 -7.93 -15.13
C GLU A 55 4.28 -9.04 -15.48
N LYS A 56 5.19 -8.76 -16.43
CA LYS A 56 6.29 -9.67 -16.80
C LYS A 56 7.29 -9.95 -15.68
N ALA A 57 7.46 -9.04 -14.71
CA ALA A 57 8.29 -9.31 -13.54
C ALA A 57 7.64 -10.38 -12.63
N ASP A 58 6.32 -10.31 -12.49
CA ASP A 58 5.55 -11.31 -11.73
C ASP A 58 5.57 -12.67 -12.44
N GLU A 59 5.55 -12.71 -13.76
CA GLU A 59 5.67 -13.93 -14.56
C GLU A 59 7.05 -14.58 -14.42
N ILE A 60 8.12 -13.78 -14.46
CA ILE A 60 9.50 -14.26 -14.29
C ILE A 60 9.67 -14.86 -12.89
N ARG A 61 9.22 -14.17 -11.85
CA ARG A 61 9.23 -14.67 -10.48
C ARG A 61 8.40 -15.94 -10.34
N SER A 62 7.24 -16.00 -11.02
CA SER A 62 6.38 -17.18 -11.02
C SER A 62 7.09 -18.39 -11.63
N PHE A 63 7.83 -18.22 -12.72
CA PHE A 63 8.63 -19.28 -13.30
C PHE A 63 9.70 -19.78 -12.31
N GLN A 64 10.46 -18.87 -11.71
CA GLN A 64 11.50 -19.23 -10.74
C GLN A 64 10.94 -19.98 -9.53
N VAL A 65 9.83 -19.51 -8.96
CA VAL A 65 9.21 -20.10 -7.76
C VAL A 65 8.53 -21.44 -8.07
N LEU A 66 7.73 -21.49 -9.14
CA LEU A 66 6.90 -22.67 -9.43
C LEU A 66 7.62 -23.74 -10.26
N ALA A 67 8.48 -23.35 -11.21
CA ALA A 67 9.17 -24.31 -12.07
C ALA A 67 10.54 -24.74 -11.52
N GLU A 68 11.28 -23.80 -10.93
CA GLU A 68 12.64 -24.06 -10.44
C GLU A 68 12.69 -24.27 -8.92
N GLY A 69 11.65 -23.89 -8.19
CA GLY A 69 11.63 -23.95 -6.73
C GLY A 69 12.60 -22.96 -6.07
N ASP A 70 13.08 -21.98 -6.82
CA ASP A 70 14.06 -20.99 -6.35
C ASP A 70 13.35 -19.81 -5.72
N VAL A 71 13.31 -19.83 -4.38
CA VAL A 71 12.74 -18.74 -3.56
C VAL A 71 13.88 -18.13 -2.76
N PRO A 72 14.17 -16.83 -2.92
CA PRO A 72 15.14 -16.13 -2.08
C PRO A 72 14.88 -16.34 -0.59
N GLN A 73 15.95 -16.59 0.17
CA GLN A 73 15.87 -17.01 1.57
C GLN A 73 15.03 -16.05 2.43
N GLU A 74 15.11 -14.76 2.18
CA GLU A 74 14.37 -13.72 2.89
C GLU A 74 12.84 -13.85 2.76
N TYR A 75 12.34 -14.46 1.69
CA TYR A 75 10.90 -14.64 1.45
C TYR A 75 10.33 -15.98 1.89
N GLN A 76 11.20 -16.97 2.18
CA GLN A 76 10.75 -18.32 2.53
C GLN A 76 9.83 -18.34 3.76
N LYS A 77 10.15 -17.53 4.79
CA LYS A 77 9.31 -17.42 5.99
C LYS A 77 7.94 -16.81 5.66
N LEU A 78 7.92 -15.75 4.85
CA LEU A 78 6.69 -15.08 4.44
C LEU A 78 5.76 -16.03 3.68
N LEU A 79 6.28 -16.73 2.66
CA LEU A 79 5.49 -17.69 1.88
C LEU A 79 4.98 -18.83 2.74
N ARG A 80 5.81 -19.39 3.63
CA ARG A 80 5.37 -20.41 4.57
C ARG A 80 4.24 -19.93 5.47
N ASN A 81 4.34 -18.74 6.04
CA ASN A 81 3.29 -18.16 6.85
C ASN A 81 1.97 -18.02 6.08
N LEU A 82 2.03 -17.53 4.84
CA LEU A 82 0.86 -17.40 3.97
C LEU A 82 0.23 -18.76 3.66
N GLN A 83 1.04 -19.79 3.37
CA GLN A 83 0.58 -21.14 3.09
C GLN A 83 -0.07 -21.81 4.30
N GLU A 84 0.52 -21.66 5.49
CA GLU A 84 0.07 -22.34 6.70
C GLU A 84 -1.07 -21.63 7.40
N THR A 85 -1.12 -20.31 7.36
CA THR A 85 -2.03 -19.51 8.20
C THR A 85 -2.88 -18.49 7.42
N GLY A 86 -2.61 -18.29 6.14
CA GLY A 86 -3.22 -17.21 5.35
C GLY A 86 -2.75 -15.81 5.75
N ASN A 87 -1.70 -15.67 6.56
CA ASN A 87 -1.24 -14.39 7.09
C ASN A 87 0.28 -14.22 6.93
N THR A 88 0.74 -12.99 6.73
CA THR A 88 2.15 -12.69 6.49
C THR A 88 3.05 -12.95 7.70
N GLU A 89 2.54 -12.71 8.91
CA GLU A 89 3.27 -12.88 10.18
C GLU A 89 2.84 -14.15 10.95
N GLY A 90 2.18 -15.09 10.27
CA GLY A 90 1.68 -16.32 10.85
C GLY A 90 0.39 -16.11 11.67
N ALA A 91 0.17 -16.94 12.68
CA ALA A 91 -1.09 -16.96 13.45
C ALA A 91 -1.26 -15.78 14.43
N SER A 92 -0.22 -14.96 14.64
CA SER A 92 -0.31 -13.81 15.55
C SER A 92 -1.20 -12.71 14.97
N SER A 93 -1.95 -12.02 15.82
CA SER A 93 -2.70 -10.81 15.47
C SER A 93 -2.50 -9.73 16.52
N SER A 94 -2.66 -8.47 16.11
CA SER A 94 -2.57 -7.35 17.06
C SER A 94 -3.78 -7.30 17.99
N GLU A 95 -3.63 -6.63 19.14
CA GLU A 95 -4.74 -6.33 20.05
C GLU A 95 -5.81 -5.44 19.42
N LEU A 96 -5.49 -4.76 18.31
CA LEU A 96 -6.43 -3.93 17.55
C LEU A 96 -7.68 -4.73 17.14
N LEU A 97 -7.48 -5.96 16.63
CA LEU A 97 -8.60 -6.81 16.17
C LEU A 97 -9.62 -7.06 17.28
N LYS A 98 -9.17 -7.16 18.55
CA LYS A 98 -10.05 -7.36 19.71
C LYS A 98 -10.78 -6.09 20.14
N GLN A 99 -10.28 -4.91 19.77
CA GLN A 99 -10.84 -3.61 20.12
C GLN A 99 -11.89 -3.13 19.12
N LEU A 100 -11.88 -3.66 17.89
CA LEU A 100 -12.80 -3.27 16.84
C LEU A 100 -14.07 -4.13 16.86
N PRO A 101 -15.23 -3.57 16.47
CA PRO A 101 -16.47 -4.32 16.41
C PRO A 101 -16.40 -5.41 15.32
N ALA A 102 -16.89 -6.61 15.64
CA ALA A 102 -17.05 -7.66 14.64
C ALA A 102 -18.07 -7.25 13.57
N TYR A 103 -17.84 -7.66 12.32
CA TYR A 103 -18.82 -7.45 11.26
C TYR A 103 -20.04 -8.35 11.46
N THR A 104 -21.21 -7.76 11.29
CA THR A 104 -22.51 -8.40 11.27
C THR A 104 -23.30 -7.84 10.09
N SER A 105 -24.31 -8.57 9.61
CA SER A 105 -25.03 -8.22 8.38
C SER A 105 -25.85 -6.91 8.43
N ASP A 106 -26.03 -6.35 9.61
CA ASP A 106 -26.62 -5.02 9.84
C ASP A 106 -25.63 -3.87 9.69
N LYS A 107 -24.33 -4.16 9.59
CA LYS A 107 -23.30 -3.15 9.34
C LYS A 107 -23.24 -2.75 7.87
N GLU A 108 -23.01 -1.45 7.62
CA GLU A 108 -22.93 -0.90 6.28
C GLU A 108 -21.62 -1.29 5.57
N LEU A 109 -20.56 -1.52 6.34
CA LEU A 109 -19.18 -1.55 5.83
C LEU A 109 -18.34 -2.62 6.54
N VAL A 110 -17.58 -3.39 5.77
CA VAL A 110 -16.46 -4.17 6.26
C VAL A 110 -15.21 -3.29 6.26
N LEU A 111 -14.58 -3.12 7.40
CA LEU A 111 -13.23 -2.57 7.50
C LEU A 111 -12.21 -3.71 7.36
N TRP A 112 -11.65 -3.84 6.18
CA TRP A 112 -10.57 -4.78 5.88
C TRP A 112 -9.25 -4.22 6.39
N LEU A 113 -8.69 -4.83 7.43
CA LEU A 113 -7.48 -4.34 8.10
C LEU A 113 -6.22 -4.51 7.25
N GLY A 114 -6.15 -5.60 6.49
CA GLY A 114 -4.94 -6.00 5.79
C GLY A 114 -3.82 -6.45 6.75
N CYS A 115 -2.77 -7.02 6.20
CA CYS A 115 -1.67 -7.59 7.00
C CYS A 115 -0.98 -6.55 7.90
N PHE A 116 -0.79 -5.33 7.44
CA PHE A 116 -0.03 -4.30 8.14
C PHE A 116 -0.69 -3.89 9.46
N ALA A 117 -1.98 -3.57 9.45
CA ALA A 117 -2.73 -3.21 10.66
C ALA A 117 -3.04 -4.44 11.52
N LYS A 118 -3.43 -5.56 10.89
CA LYS A 118 -3.76 -6.79 11.59
C LYS A 118 -2.60 -7.33 12.45
N HIS A 119 -1.36 -7.18 11.97
CA HIS A 119 -0.16 -7.66 12.67
C HIS A 119 0.63 -6.54 13.37
N ALA A 120 0.14 -5.30 13.34
CA ALA A 120 0.81 -4.12 13.91
C ALA A 120 2.28 -4.00 13.45
N MET A 121 2.51 -4.13 12.13
CA MET A 121 3.85 -4.07 11.54
C MET A 121 4.56 -2.72 11.82
N ASP A 122 3.79 -1.66 11.98
CA ASP A 122 4.22 -0.40 12.57
C ASP A 122 3.22 0.00 13.67
N PRO A 123 3.63 0.03 14.95
CA PRO A 123 2.72 0.37 16.05
C PRO A 123 2.08 1.75 15.93
N ASN A 124 2.74 2.72 15.30
CA ASN A 124 2.21 4.08 15.12
C ASN A 124 1.03 4.08 14.14
N PHE A 125 1.04 3.21 13.14
CA PHE A 125 -0.05 3.09 12.18
C PHE A 125 -1.37 2.60 12.80
N ILE A 126 -1.31 1.94 13.94
CA ILE A 126 -2.52 1.55 14.71
C ILE A 126 -3.31 2.78 15.14
N GLY A 127 -2.63 3.89 15.45
CA GLY A 127 -3.26 5.19 15.69
C GLY A 127 -4.07 5.68 14.49
N SER A 128 -3.50 5.57 13.28
CA SER A 128 -4.17 5.98 12.04
C SER A 128 -5.43 5.16 11.78
N VAL A 129 -5.40 3.84 12.04
CA VAL A 129 -6.61 2.99 11.94
C VAL A 129 -7.69 3.46 12.92
N LYS A 130 -7.33 3.73 14.18
CA LYS A 130 -8.26 4.26 15.20
C LYS A 130 -8.82 5.62 14.80
N ASN A 131 -8.00 6.48 14.20
CA ASN A 131 -8.46 7.78 13.70
C ASN A 131 -9.45 7.62 12.55
N PHE A 132 -9.22 6.68 11.62
CA PHE A 132 -10.18 6.37 10.57
C PHE A 132 -11.51 5.84 11.15
N THR A 133 -11.46 4.96 12.16
CA THR A 133 -12.70 4.48 12.80
C THR A 133 -13.46 5.59 13.51
N LYS A 134 -12.78 6.56 14.16
CA LYS A 134 -13.43 7.75 14.73
C LYS A 134 -14.12 8.60 13.65
N ILE A 135 -13.52 8.74 12.47
CA ILE A 135 -14.14 9.44 11.33
C ILE A 135 -15.44 8.74 10.92
N LEU A 136 -15.42 7.40 10.79
CA LEU A 136 -16.62 6.61 10.46
C LEU A 136 -17.72 6.78 11.52
N ASP A 137 -17.36 6.65 12.80
CA ASP A 137 -18.29 6.80 13.92
C ASP A 137 -18.93 8.19 13.92
N SER A 138 -18.15 9.23 13.69
CA SER A 138 -18.62 10.62 13.63
C SER A 138 -19.57 10.86 12.46
N ALA A 139 -19.34 10.20 11.33
CA ALA A 139 -20.20 10.26 10.16
C ALA A 139 -21.46 9.38 10.30
N GLY A 140 -21.62 8.66 11.40
CA GLY A 140 -22.71 7.71 11.61
C GLY A 140 -22.63 6.46 10.73
N VAL A 141 -21.45 6.13 10.18
CA VAL A 141 -21.25 4.95 9.32
C VAL A 141 -20.95 3.74 10.21
N THR A 142 -21.79 2.71 10.11
CA THR A 142 -21.61 1.47 10.86
C THR A 142 -20.65 0.53 10.15
N TYR A 143 -19.65 0.03 10.86
CA TYR A 143 -18.63 -0.84 10.29
C TYR A 143 -18.31 -2.02 11.22
N GLY A 144 -17.61 -3.01 10.68
CA GLY A 144 -17.05 -4.11 11.47
C GLY A 144 -15.92 -4.79 10.75
N VAL A 145 -15.12 -5.57 11.50
CA VAL A 145 -13.99 -6.34 10.97
C VAL A 145 -14.36 -7.82 10.88
N LEU A 146 -13.79 -8.51 9.88
CA LEU A 146 -13.96 -9.95 9.74
C LEU A 146 -13.04 -10.68 10.72
N SER A 147 -13.57 -11.60 11.51
CA SER A 147 -12.79 -12.38 12.48
C SER A 147 -11.82 -13.35 11.80
N ASN A 148 -12.15 -13.78 10.60
CA ASN A 148 -11.38 -14.73 9.78
C ASN A 148 -10.67 -14.06 8.59
N GLU A 149 -10.47 -12.74 8.63
CA GLU A 149 -9.73 -12.02 7.60
C GLU A 149 -8.36 -12.66 7.37
N GLN A 150 -8.04 -12.96 6.12
CA GLN A 150 -6.72 -13.42 5.69
C GLN A 150 -6.02 -12.33 4.88
N CYS A 151 -4.77 -12.54 4.52
CA CYS A 151 -4.08 -11.66 3.58
C CYS A 151 -4.80 -11.65 2.23
N SER A 152 -4.84 -10.50 1.55
CA SER A 152 -5.34 -10.41 0.17
C SER A 152 -4.48 -11.18 -0.84
N GLY A 153 -3.41 -11.83 -0.42
CA GLY A 153 -2.51 -12.60 -1.27
C GLY A 153 -1.54 -11.75 -2.10
N ASP A 154 -1.56 -10.41 -2.00
CA ASP A 154 -0.64 -9.55 -2.76
C ASP A 154 0.82 -10.00 -2.67
N PRO A 155 1.40 -10.29 -1.49
CA PRO A 155 2.79 -10.74 -1.41
C PRO A 155 3.04 -12.07 -2.14
N ALA A 156 2.13 -13.04 -2.03
CA ALA A 156 2.26 -14.31 -2.75
C ALA A 156 2.22 -14.09 -4.28
N ASN A 157 1.26 -13.29 -4.75
CA ASN A 157 1.14 -12.93 -6.16
C ASN A 157 2.40 -12.25 -6.68
N LYS A 158 2.92 -11.27 -5.95
CA LYS A 158 4.12 -10.48 -6.32
C LYS A 158 5.42 -11.28 -6.23
N LEU A 159 5.48 -12.26 -5.36
CA LEU A 159 6.61 -13.20 -5.28
C LEU A 159 6.51 -14.35 -6.28
N GLY A 160 5.40 -14.49 -7.01
CA GLY A 160 5.22 -15.54 -8.03
C GLY A 160 4.62 -16.85 -7.50
N ASP A 161 4.31 -16.98 -6.22
CA ASP A 161 3.58 -18.13 -5.67
C ASP A 161 2.08 -18.04 -6.00
N LYS A 162 1.78 -18.35 -7.26
CA LYS A 162 0.41 -18.25 -7.81
C LYS A 162 -0.54 -19.27 -7.17
N LEU A 163 -0.03 -20.39 -6.64
CA LEU A 163 -0.86 -21.41 -5.98
C LEU A 163 -1.39 -20.90 -4.63
N THR A 164 -0.51 -20.37 -3.79
CA THR A 164 -0.91 -19.75 -2.53
C THR A 164 -1.81 -18.53 -2.77
N TYR A 165 -1.50 -17.73 -3.79
CA TYR A 165 -2.34 -16.59 -4.16
C TYR A 165 -3.75 -17.02 -4.52
N GLN A 166 -3.92 -18.04 -5.39
CA GLN A 166 -5.22 -18.57 -5.79
C GLN A 166 -6.02 -19.05 -4.59
N LEU A 167 -5.39 -19.83 -3.71
CA LEU A 167 -6.05 -20.35 -2.51
C LEU A 167 -6.60 -19.23 -1.61
N LEU A 168 -5.79 -18.20 -1.35
CA LEU A 168 -6.20 -17.05 -0.55
C LEU A 168 -7.31 -16.25 -1.23
N MET A 169 -7.23 -16.06 -2.55
CA MET A 169 -8.24 -15.39 -3.34
C MET A 169 -9.59 -16.11 -3.24
N ASP A 170 -9.62 -17.44 -3.46
CA ASP A 170 -10.84 -18.23 -3.42
C ASP A 170 -11.55 -18.11 -2.06
N GLN A 171 -10.80 -18.22 -0.97
CA GLN A 171 -11.32 -18.08 0.39
C GLN A 171 -11.83 -16.67 0.68
N ASN A 172 -11.09 -15.64 0.28
CA ASN A 172 -11.49 -14.24 0.48
C ASN A 172 -12.73 -13.87 -0.34
N VAL A 173 -12.86 -14.35 -1.58
CA VAL A 173 -14.03 -14.10 -2.43
C VAL A 173 -15.28 -14.77 -1.84
N GLU A 174 -15.15 -15.99 -1.32
CA GLU A 174 -16.27 -16.67 -0.67
C GLU A 174 -16.82 -15.85 0.52
N GLU A 175 -15.95 -15.28 1.35
CA GLU A 175 -16.37 -14.46 2.49
C GLU A 175 -16.88 -13.08 2.06
N LEU A 176 -16.16 -12.41 1.17
CA LEU A 176 -16.50 -11.04 0.77
C LEU A 176 -17.74 -10.97 -0.13
N ASN A 177 -18.08 -12.01 -0.88
CA ASN A 177 -19.32 -12.03 -1.63
C ASN A 177 -20.59 -12.09 -0.75
N LYS A 178 -20.44 -12.24 0.58
CA LYS A 178 -21.53 -12.15 1.56
C LYS A 178 -21.78 -10.72 2.06
N VAL A 179 -20.90 -9.78 1.71
CA VAL A 179 -20.99 -8.37 2.14
C VAL A 179 -21.22 -7.46 0.93
N LYS A 180 -21.56 -6.18 1.15
CA LYS A 180 -21.80 -5.23 0.06
C LYS A 180 -20.63 -4.27 -0.14
N ASN A 181 -20.13 -3.70 0.94
CA ASN A 181 -19.14 -2.64 0.89
C ASN A 181 -17.94 -3.01 1.75
N VAL A 182 -16.75 -2.80 1.21
CA VAL A 182 -15.47 -3.03 1.88
C VAL A 182 -14.64 -1.74 1.80
N THR A 183 -13.99 -1.36 2.88
CA THR A 183 -12.98 -0.30 2.87
C THR A 183 -11.69 -0.80 3.47
N THR A 184 -10.59 -0.26 3.00
CA THR A 184 -9.26 -0.56 3.54
C THR A 184 -8.32 0.63 3.40
N MET A 185 -7.34 0.71 4.31
CA MET A 185 -6.28 1.72 4.27
C MET A 185 -5.07 1.26 3.44
N CYS A 186 -5.18 0.11 2.77
CA CYS A 186 -4.12 -0.48 1.98
C CYS A 186 -4.48 -0.51 0.48
N PRO A 187 -3.86 0.33 -0.37
CA PRO A 187 -4.15 0.31 -1.81
C PRO A 187 -3.76 -1.01 -2.48
N HIS A 188 -2.79 -1.77 -1.94
CA HIS A 188 -2.49 -3.12 -2.41
C HIS A 188 -3.70 -4.06 -2.24
N CYS A 189 -4.37 -3.98 -1.07
CA CYS A 189 -5.59 -4.75 -0.84
C CYS A 189 -6.71 -4.30 -1.78
N VAL A 190 -6.91 -2.99 -2.01
CA VAL A 190 -7.91 -2.53 -2.99
C VAL A 190 -7.65 -3.11 -4.38
N VAL A 191 -6.40 -3.06 -4.85
CA VAL A 191 -6.03 -3.63 -6.16
C VAL A 191 -6.38 -5.11 -6.24
N ASN A 192 -6.01 -5.90 -5.24
CA ASN A 192 -6.28 -7.34 -5.25
C ASN A 192 -7.77 -7.63 -5.15
N LEU A 193 -8.45 -7.09 -4.15
CA LEU A 193 -9.86 -7.37 -3.88
C LEU A 193 -10.79 -6.90 -5.01
N GLN A 194 -10.44 -5.81 -5.71
CA GLN A 194 -11.28 -5.24 -6.76
C GLN A 194 -10.85 -5.67 -8.17
N LYS A 195 -9.56 -5.47 -8.52
CA LYS A 195 -9.10 -5.66 -9.91
C LYS A 195 -8.56 -7.06 -10.17
N GLU A 196 -7.71 -7.58 -9.29
CA GLU A 196 -7.07 -8.87 -9.55
C GLU A 196 -8.07 -10.03 -9.40
N TYR A 197 -8.86 -10.04 -8.34
CA TYR A 197 -9.84 -11.10 -8.10
C TYR A 197 -10.93 -11.16 -9.19
N SER A 198 -11.34 -10.00 -9.74
CA SER A 198 -12.33 -9.94 -10.82
C SER A 198 -11.87 -10.58 -12.13
N LYS A 199 -10.58 -10.85 -12.29
CA LYS A 199 -10.05 -11.61 -13.45
C LYS A 199 -10.41 -13.10 -13.39
N TYR A 200 -10.71 -13.63 -12.19
CA TYR A 200 -10.91 -15.05 -11.93
C TYR A 200 -12.29 -15.39 -11.36
N HIS A 201 -12.94 -14.42 -10.69
CA HIS A 201 -14.22 -14.60 -10.00
C HIS A 201 -15.23 -13.50 -10.32
N GLU A 202 -16.50 -13.82 -10.18
CA GLU A 202 -17.56 -12.82 -10.08
C GLU A 202 -17.54 -12.18 -8.70
N ILE A 203 -17.29 -10.87 -8.65
CA ILE A 203 -17.19 -10.06 -7.43
C ILE A 203 -18.53 -9.36 -7.20
N LYS A 204 -19.14 -9.56 -6.00
CA LYS A 204 -20.46 -9.03 -5.62
C LYS A 204 -20.40 -7.89 -4.60
N TYR A 205 -19.19 -7.44 -4.26
CA TYR A 205 -18.94 -6.36 -3.31
C TYR A 205 -18.20 -5.21 -3.99
N GLU A 206 -18.35 -4.02 -3.41
CA GLU A 206 -17.56 -2.84 -3.81
C GLU A 206 -16.43 -2.63 -2.82
N VAL A 207 -15.24 -2.27 -3.32
CA VAL A 207 -14.08 -1.94 -2.49
C VAL A 207 -13.71 -0.49 -2.69
N LYS A 208 -13.61 0.27 -1.61
CA LYS A 208 -13.10 1.65 -1.63
C LYS A 208 -11.88 1.81 -0.75
N HIS A 209 -10.95 2.60 -1.22
CA HIS A 209 -9.85 3.05 -0.39
C HIS A 209 -10.37 4.04 0.67
N HIS A 210 -9.80 4.03 1.87
CA HIS A 210 -10.27 4.89 2.97
C HIS A 210 -10.29 6.38 2.60
N THR A 211 -9.37 6.85 1.77
CA THR A 211 -9.36 8.24 1.30
C THR A 211 -10.55 8.59 0.40
N GLN A 212 -11.05 7.62 -0.37
CA GLN A 212 -12.28 7.78 -1.15
C GLN A 212 -13.48 7.89 -0.22
N VAL A 213 -13.55 7.05 0.81
CA VAL A 213 -14.62 7.14 1.83
C VAL A 213 -14.59 8.49 2.53
N ILE A 214 -13.41 8.96 2.96
CA ILE A 214 -13.26 10.27 3.60
C ILE A 214 -13.72 11.39 2.65
N SER A 215 -13.27 11.38 1.39
CA SER A 215 -13.67 12.38 0.39
C SER A 215 -15.19 12.40 0.17
N GLU A 216 -15.82 11.23 0.06
CA GLU A 216 -17.27 11.12 -0.07
C GLU A 216 -18.03 11.64 1.16
N LEU A 217 -17.52 11.37 2.36
CA LEU A 217 -18.14 11.86 3.60
C LEU A 217 -18.06 13.40 3.71
N LEU A 218 -16.96 13.99 3.26
CA LEU A 218 -16.79 15.45 3.16
C LEU A 218 -17.76 16.05 2.14
N GLU A 219 -17.85 15.49 0.95
CA GLU A 219 -18.75 15.95 -0.12
C GLU A 219 -20.22 15.84 0.28
N GLN A 220 -20.58 14.83 1.09
CA GLN A 220 -21.93 14.65 1.64
C GLN A 220 -22.22 15.55 2.85
N GLY A 221 -21.25 16.31 3.36
CA GLY A 221 -21.38 17.10 4.58
C GLY A 221 -21.63 16.25 5.84
N LYS A 222 -21.20 14.99 5.85
CA LYS A 222 -21.34 14.10 7.02
C LYS A 222 -20.20 14.28 8.03
N ILE A 223 -19.10 14.80 7.58
CA ILE A 223 -17.99 15.28 8.42
C ILE A 223 -17.66 16.71 8.03
N ASP A 224 -17.46 17.55 9.02
CA ASP A 224 -17.06 18.94 8.85
C ASP A 224 -15.65 19.11 9.45
N ILE A 225 -14.75 19.70 8.69
CA ILE A 225 -13.37 19.91 9.12
C ILE A 225 -13.17 21.40 9.35
N ASN A 226 -12.86 21.78 10.58
CA ASN A 226 -12.32 23.10 10.85
C ASN A 226 -10.85 23.13 10.42
N PRO A 227 -10.47 23.86 9.37
CA PRO A 227 -9.08 23.95 8.96
C PRO A 227 -8.24 24.44 10.12
N GLY A 228 -7.48 23.53 10.74
CA GLY A 228 -6.60 23.85 11.85
C GLY A 228 -5.33 24.55 11.38
N SER A 229 -4.48 24.94 12.33
CA SER A 229 -3.13 25.42 12.09
C SER A 229 -2.17 24.26 11.79
N LEU A 230 -2.54 23.34 10.89
CA LEU A 230 -1.58 22.37 10.40
C LEU A 230 -0.49 23.15 9.66
N GLU A 231 0.75 22.87 10.09
CA GLU A 231 1.97 23.36 9.48
C GLU A 231 2.04 22.90 8.01
N LYS A 232 3.05 23.26 7.30
CA LYS A 232 3.24 22.93 5.88
C LYS A 232 3.19 21.41 5.63
N VAL A 233 2.24 21.00 4.82
CA VAL A 233 1.97 19.58 4.53
C VAL A 233 2.32 19.27 3.08
N THR A 234 2.97 18.13 2.87
CA THR A 234 3.12 17.51 1.53
C THR A 234 2.49 16.13 1.48
N TYR A 235 2.35 15.59 0.28
CA TYR A 235 1.75 14.27 0.08
C TYR A 235 2.67 13.34 -0.72
N HIS A 236 2.87 12.13 -0.20
CA HIS A 236 3.46 11.03 -0.94
C HIS A 236 2.35 10.18 -1.55
N ASP A 237 2.22 10.21 -2.87
CA ASP A 237 1.27 9.38 -3.61
C ASP A 237 1.66 7.90 -3.57
N PRO A 238 0.81 7.00 -3.04
CA PRO A 238 1.04 5.57 -3.16
C PRO A 238 0.88 5.11 -4.60
N CYS A 239 1.88 4.41 -5.14
CA CYS A 239 1.89 4.00 -6.55
C CYS A 239 0.70 3.12 -6.96
N ASN A 240 0.22 2.23 -6.08
CA ASN A 240 -0.97 1.43 -6.35
C ASN A 240 -2.25 2.26 -6.36
N LEU A 241 -2.32 3.33 -5.56
CA LEU A 241 -3.47 4.23 -5.56
C LEU A 241 -3.45 5.11 -6.82
N SER A 242 -2.33 5.80 -7.08
CA SER A 242 -2.25 6.78 -8.16
C SER A 242 -2.17 6.15 -9.56
N ARG A 243 -1.36 5.09 -9.76
CA ARG A 243 -1.18 4.46 -11.08
C ARG A 243 -2.16 3.32 -11.31
N THR A 244 -2.19 2.32 -10.40
CA THR A 244 -2.98 1.12 -10.64
C THR A 244 -4.48 1.38 -10.51
N LEU A 245 -4.91 2.18 -9.51
CA LEU A 245 -6.30 2.52 -9.26
C LEU A 245 -6.75 3.81 -9.96
N ASP A 246 -5.82 4.58 -10.53
CA ASP A 246 -6.06 5.88 -11.15
C ASP A 246 -6.73 6.90 -10.21
N GLU A 247 -6.41 6.79 -8.91
CA GLU A 247 -7.01 7.62 -7.87
C GLU A 247 -5.98 8.60 -7.30
N VAL A 248 -6.07 9.84 -7.71
CA VAL A 248 -5.22 10.95 -7.22
C VAL A 248 -6.03 12.06 -6.56
N SER A 249 -7.34 12.08 -6.76
CA SER A 249 -8.23 13.18 -6.39
C SER A 249 -8.72 13.07 -4.95
N ALA A 250 -9.22 11.91 -4.55
CA ALA A 250 -9.81 11.71 -3.23
C ALA A 250 -8.84 12.03 -2.07
N PRO A 251 -7.57 11.55 -2.07
CA PRO A 251 -6.64 11.94 -1.02
C PRO A 251 -6.41 13.47 -0.98
N ARG A 252 -6.32 14.12 -2.15
CA ARG A 252 -6.12 15.57 -2.22
C ARG A 252 -7.32 16.36 -1.74
N ASN A 253 -8.54 15.90 -1.99
CA ASN A 253 -9.76 16.50 -1.47
C ASN A 253 -9.73 16.51 0.07
N ALA A 254 -9.41 15.37 0.67
CA ALA A 254 -9.31 15.22 2.12
C ALA A 254 -8.18 16.11 2.71
N ILE A 255 -7.00 16.10 2.09
CA ILE A 255 -5.84 16.87 2.56
C ILE A 255 -6.10 18.38 2.46
N LYS A 256 -6.63 18.87 1.33
CA LYS A 256 -6.91 20.30 1.14
C LYS A 256 -7.99 20.81 2.08
N ALA A 257 -8.96 19.97 2.45
CA ALA A 257 -9.96 20.32 3.46
C ALA A 257 -9.32 20.47 4.85
N ALA A 258 -8.31 19.65 5.17
CA ALA A 258 -7.66 19.63 6.47
C ALA A 258 -6.46 20.58 6.57
N ALA A 259 -5.66 20.73 5.51
CA ALA A 259 -4.40 21.46 5.50
C ALA A 259 -4.38 22.54 4.41
N PRO A 260 -4.70 23.81 4.75
CA PRO A 260 -4.69 24.92 3.79
C PRO A 260 -3.30 25.17 3.16
N GLU A 261 -2.22 24.90 3.89
CA GLU A 261 -0.83 24.97 3.40
C GLU A 261 -0.35 23.60 2.88
N PHE A 262 -1.03 23.08 1.86
CA PHE A 262 -0.66 21.87 1.16
C PHE A 262 0.21 22.17 -0.06
N PHE A 263 1.35 21.49 -0.15
CA PHE A 263 2.32 21.60 -1.25
C PHE A 263 2.53 20.25 -1.93
N GLU A 264 2.46 20.22 -3.25
CA GLU A 264 2.81 19.02 -4.03
C GLU A 264 4.34 18.82 -4.07
N LEU A 265 4.78 17.57 -4.05
CA LEU A 265 6.15 17.24 -4.43
C LEU A 265 6.32 17.37 -5.95
N GLU A 266 7.54 17.64 -6.42
CA GLU A 266 7.82 17.75 -7.85
C GLU A 266 7.37 16.49 -8.61
N GLU A 267 7.73 15.31 -8.09
CA GLU A 267 7.24 14.03 -8.58
C GLU A 267 6.00 13.61 -7.77
N SER A 268 4.81 13.96 -8.23
CA SER A 268 3.53 13.70 -7.57
C SER A 268 2.53 13.00 -8.50
N GLY A 269 1.39 12.58 -7.95
CA GLY A 269 0.35 11.87 -8.68
C GLY A 269 0.89 10.59 -9.33
N LYS A 270 0.68 10.43 -10.63
CA LYS A 270 1.16 9.28 -11.39
C LYS A 270 2.67 9.28 -11.64
N GLU A 271 3.32 10.43 -11.55
CA GLU A 271 4.78 10.57 -11.72
C GLU A 271 5.55 10.27 -10.42
N THR A 272 4.85 10.03 -9.32
CA THR A 272 5.44 9.81 -7.99
C THR A 272 6.59 8.80 -7.99
N LEU A 273 7.67 9.08 -7.26
CA LEU A 273 8.69 8.09 -6.93
C LEU A 273 8.12 7.06 -5.94
N CYS A 274 8.42 5.79 -6.16
CA CYS A 274 7.95 4.70 -5.29
C CYS A 274 8.56 4.79 -3.89
N CYS A 275 7.79 4.40 -2.86
CA CYS A 275 8.32 4.28 -1.50
C CYS A 275 9.27 3.08 -1.28
N GLY A 276 9.32 2.12 -2.22
CA GLY A 276 10.23 0.99 -2.15
C GLY A 276 9.70 -0.28 -1.48
N ALA A 277 8.49 -0.29 -0.90
CA ALA A 277 7.94 -1.47 -0.21
C ALA A 277 7.32 -2.51 -1.14
N GLY A 278 6.87 -2.08 -2.33
CA GLY A 278 6.16 -2.93 -3.29
C GLY A 278 6.98 -4.13 -3.78
N GLY A 279 6.33 -5.08 -4.47
CA GLY A 279 7.00 -6.31 -4.92
C GLY A 279 7.49 -7.20 -3.78
N ALA A 280 6.88 -7.11 -2.61
CA ALA A 280 7.26 -7.76 -1.35
C ALA A 280 8.61 -7.29 -0.74
N LEU A 281 9.19 -6.19 -1.24
CA LEU A 281 10.48 -5.68 -0.73
C LEU A 281 10.40 -5.18 0.72
N TRP A 282 9.21 -4.96 1.28
CA TRP A 282 9.03 -4.72 2.71
C TRP A 282 9.66 -5.81 3.59
N TRP A 283 9.56 -7.08 3.15
CA TRP A 283 10.08 -8.23 3.89
C TRP A 283 11.56 -8.55 3.58
N LYS A 284 12.13 -7.88 2.57
CA LYS A 284 13.55 -8.05 2.24
C LYS A 284 14.41 -7.26 3.22
N LYS A 285 15.26 -7.94 3.95
CA LYS A 285 16.32 -7.31 4.74
C LYS A 285 17.40 -6.84 3.77
N ASP A 286 17.42 -5.56 3.53
CA ASP A 286 18.40 -4.95 2.67
C ASP A 286 19.35 -4.08 3.48
N SER A 287 20.64 -4.18 3.19
CA SER A 287 21.71 -3.38 3.78
C SER A 287 22.28 -2.34 2.80
N GLY A 288 21.64 -2.18 1.62
CA GLY A 288 22.17 -1.38 0.52
C GLY A 288 22.00 0.13 0.70
N GLU A 289 23.02 0.89 0.35
CA GLU A 289 22.94 2.32 0.07
C GLU A 289 22.08 2.53 -1.20
N GLY A 290 21.34 3.64 -1.27
CA GLY A 290 20.55 4.00 -2.46
C GLY A 290 19.16 3.35 -2.57
N ARG A 291 18.59 2.87 -1.47
CA ARG A 291 17.21 2.37 -1.46
C ARG A 291 16.21 3.45 -1.85
N THR A 292 15.18 3.04 -2.57
CA THR A 292 14.15 3.94 -3.11
C THR A 292 13.48 4.81 -2.03
N HIS A 293 13.25 4.27 -0.83
CA HIS A 293 12.65 5.04 0.27
C HIS A 293 13.54 6.19 0.75
N LEU A 294 14.87 6.02 0.73
CA LEU A 294 15.79 7.09 1.08
C LEU A 294 15.75 8.21 0.05
N LEU A 295 15.79 7.88 -1.25
CA LEU A 295 15.63 8.86 -2.32
C LEU A 295 14.31 9.63 -2.20
N ARG A 296 13.21 8.92 -1.88
CA ARG A 296 11.92 9.59 -1.69
C ARG A 296 11.90 10.46 -0.43
N ALA A 297 12.53 10.01 0.65
CA ALA A 297 12.66 10.79 1.87
C ALA A 297 13.52 12.05 1.66
N GLU A 298 14.58 11.99 0.83
CA GLU A 298 15.35 13.16 0.43
C GLU A 298 14.47 14.21 -0.24
N GLN A 299 13.64 13.82 -1.23
CA GLN A 299 12.69 14.73 -1.88
C GLN A 299 11.70 15.36 -0.87
N VAL A 300 11.23 14.58 0.11
CA VAL A 300 10.36 15.06 1.17
C VAL A 300 11.09 16.09 2.05
N ILE A 301 12.33 15.83 2.43
CA ILE A 301 13.15 16.75 3.24
C ILE A 301 13.45 18.04 2.45
N GLU A 302 13.77 17.95 1.18
CA GLU A 302 14.02 19.08 0.28
C GLU A 302 12.79 19.97 0.09
N SER A 303 11.58 19.42 0.23
CA SER A 303 10.33 20.20 0.15
C SER A 303 10.16 21.19 1.30
N LYS A 304 10.92 21.06 2.40
CA LYS A 304 10.87 21.91 3.60
C LYS A 304 9.47 22.00 4.21
N THR A 305 8.73 20.90 4.14
CA THR A 305 7.44 20.73 4.81
C THR A 305 7.65 20.13 6.19
N ASP A 306 6.70 20.34 7.09
CA ASP A 306 6.78 19.83 8.47
C ASP A 306 6.18 18.43 8.60
N THR A 307 5.27 18.11 7.67
CA THR A 307 4.54 16.85 7.67
C THR A 307 4.45 16.29 6.25
N VAL A 308 4.76 15.00 6.09
CA VAL A 308 4.43 14.21 4.90
C VAL A 308 3.24 13.32 5.21
N VAL A 309 2.20 13.44 4.38
CA VAL A 309 0.99 12.62 4.46
C VAL A 309 1.04 11.53 3.39
N THR A 310 0.49 10.37 3.68
CA THR A 310 0.33 9.29 2.70
C THR A 310 -0.99 8.56 2.93
N GLY A 311 -1.49 7.87 1.92
CA GLY A 311 -2.69 7.02 2.00
C GLY A 311 -2.33 5.53 1.83
N CYS A 312 -1.24 5.07 2.41
CA CYS A 312 -0.83 3.67 2.34
C CYS A 312 0.02 3.29 3.56
N ASN A 313 -0.39 2.23 4.23
CA ASN A 313 0.29 1.67 5.38
C ASN A 313 1.78 1.32 5.12
N PHE A 314 2.09 0.71 3.97
CA PHE A 314 3.48 0.42 3.61
C PHE A 314 4.28 1.69 3.30
N CYS A 315 3.69 2.66 2.60
CA CYS A 315 4.33 3.95 2.36
C CYS A 315 4.58 4.68 3.68
N TYR A 316 3.62 4.62 4.62
CA TYR A 316 3.76 5.17 5.96
C TYR A 316 5.02 4.62 6.67
N GLY A 317 5.15 3.29 6.71
CA GLY A 317 6.31 2.65 7.32
C GLY A 317 7.63 2.97 6.62
N MET A 318 7.65 3.00 5.28
CA MET A 318 8.86 3.33 4.51
C MET A 318 9.28 4.78 4.66
N MET A 319 8.33 5.72 4.72
CA MET A 319 8.64 7.14 4.97
C MET A 319 9.21 7.32 6.38
N ASN A 320 8.65 6.68 7.40
CA ASN A 320 9.22 6.70 8.76
C ASN A 320 10.65 6.16 8.80
N GLN A 321 10.93 5.09 8.06
CA GLN A 321 12.29 4.53 7.96
C GLN A 321 13.25 5.44 7.21
N GLY A 322 12.75 6.27 6.28
CA GLY A 322 13.59 7.14 5.45
C GLY A 322 13.86 8.51 6.08
N VAL A 323 12.83 9.21 6.59
CA VAL A 323 12.97 10.59 7.03
C VAL A 323 13.81 10.74 8.30
N GLY A 324 13.68 9.80 9.25
CA GLY A 324 14.42 9.85 10.51
C GLY A 324 15.94 9.84 10.32
N PRO A 325 16.53 8.82 9.66
CA PRO A 325 17.96 8.72 9.44
C PRO A 325 18.56 9.86 8.60
N LEU A 326 17.78 10.47 7.71
CA LEU A 326 18.22 11.56 6.82
C LEU A 326 18.05 12.95 7.45
N THR A 327 17.33 13.05 8.57
CA THR A 327 17.17 14.33 9.27
C THR A 327 18.50 14.78 9.87
N PRO A 328 18.96 16.03 9.59
CA PRO A 328 20.19 16.55 10.14
C PRO A 328 20.19 16.54 11.68
N ALA A 329 21.36 16.29 12.29
CA ALA A 329 21.47 16.28 13.74
C ALA A 329 21.02 17.62 14.36
N GLY A 330 20.15 17.55 15.36
CA GLY A 330 19.60 18.71 16.06
C GLY A 330 18.34 19.32 15.42
N GLN A 331 17.83 18.73 14.36
CA GLN A 331 16.52 19.07 13.80
C GLN A 331 15.48 18.02 14.17
N GLU A 332 14.21 18.43 14.31
CA GLU A 332 13.10 17.51 14.44
C GLU A 332 12.83 16.85 13.09
N PRO A 333 12.61 15.52 13.05
CA PRO A 333 12.28 14.82 11.82
C PRO A 333 10.89 15.25 11.31
N ILE A 334 10.73 15.26 9.98
CA ILE A 334 9.44 15.46 9.36
C ILE A 334 8.45 14.41 9.87
N LYS A 335 7.27 14.85 10.27
CA LYS A 335 6.22 13.96 10.77
C LYS A 335 5.63 13.17 9.62
N VAL A 336 5.47 11.86 9.78
CA VAL A 336 4.75 11.01 8.82
C VAL A 336 3.35 10.76 9.36
N LYS A 337 2.33 11.03 8.53
CA LYS A 337 0.92 10.92 8.89
C LYS A 337 0.15 10.17 7.80
N ASP A 338 -0.91 9.47 8.20
CA ASP A 338 -1.92 9.03 7.25
C ASP A 338 -2.94 10.14 7.00
N VAL A 339 -3.66 10.07 5.87
CA VAL A 339 -4.74 11.03 5.57
C VAL A 339 -5.79 11.06 6.69
N ALA A 340 -6.10 9.90 7.28
CA ALA A 340 -7.04 9.82 8.40
C ALA A 340 -6.54 10.56 9.65
N ASP A 341 -5.23 10.65 9.87
CA ASP A 341 -4.67 11.33 11.04
C ASP A 341 -4.93 12.85 10.97
N ILE A 342 -4.69 13.45 9.80
CA ILE A 342 -4.87 14.90 9.65
C ILE A 342 -6.35 15.29 9.65
N VAL A 343 -7.22 14.47 9.08
CA VAL A 343 -8.66 14.68 9.08
C VAL A 343 -9.23 14.55 10.49
N CYS A 344 -8.84 13.50 11.24
CA CYS A 344 -9.33 13.25 12.59
C CYS A 344 -8.89 14.35 13.58
N LEU A 345 -7.66 14.84 13.50
CA LEU A 345 -7.15 15.89 14.38
C LEU A 345 -8.01 17.17 14.35
N LEU A 346 -8.60 17.47 13.22
CA LEU A 346 -9.36 18.72 13.01
C LEU A 346 -10.86 18.56 13.26
N TYR A 347 -11.33 17.33 13.29
CA TYR A 347 -12.70 17.00 13.68
C TYR A 347 -12.88 17.05 15.22
N THR A 348 -11.85 16.70 15.97
CA THR A 348 -11.91 16.58 17.44
C THR A 348 -11.66 17.88 18.20
N SER A 349 -11.36 19.02 17.52
CA SER A 349 -11.02 20.28 18.18
C SER A 349 -12.19 20.97 18.92
N ASP A 350 -13.44 20.51 18.75
CA ASP A 350 -14.61 21.01 19.48
C ASP A 350 -15.11 20.07 20.61
N ALA A 351 -14.49 18.92 20.77
CA ALA A 351 -14.76 18.03 21.90
C ALA A 351 -13.61 18.11 22.91
N ALA A 352 -13.70 19.09 23.82
CA ALA A 352 -12.89 19.11 25.02
C ALA A 352 -13.20 17.86 25.85
N ASP A 353 -12.43 16.80 25.65
CA ASP A 353 -12.22 15.76 26.65
C ASP A 353 -10.88 15.05 26.39
N ASP A 354 -9.81 15.72 26.80
CA ASP A 354 -8.50 15.11 27.02
C ASP A 354 -8.55 14.27 28.31
N SER A 355 -9.10 13.07 28.20
CA SER A 355 -8.93 12.06 29.24
C SER A 355 -8.94 10.67 28.61
N LEU A 356 -7.78 10.28 28.04
CA LEU A 356 -7.33 8.87 28.01
C LEU A 356 -5.82 8.85 27.73
#